data_8478eab2df945c8d6194ac9af2d875e9
#
_entry.id   8478eab2df945c8d6194ac9af2d875e9
#
_cell.length_a   1.000
_cell.length_b   1.000
_cell.length_c   1.000
_cell.angle_alpha   90.00
_cell.angle_beta   90.00
_cell.angle_gamma   90.00
#
_symmetry.space_group_name_H-M   'P 1'
#
loop_
_entity.id
_entity.type
_entity.pdbx_description
1 polymer ?
#
loop_
_entity_poly.entity_id
_entity_poly.type
_entity_poly.pdbx_seq_one_letter_code
_entity_poly.pdbx_strand_id
1 'polypeptide(L)'
;MVFGAVSDEMEVKAPAAEAWKVYSTLQLAKLVVEMRPDLVEKFEVIEGDGGVGTILKLSFPASTPVFTYSKEKFTVVDDEKRVKEAEVIEGGYLNLGFTLFRVRFEIIEKDETTCITKTTIEYEVKEESAANASFVSTQTFVEIMNAVATYLTTKQL
;
A
#
# COMPACT_ATOMS: atom_id res chain seq x y z
N MET A 1 -3.53 -24.42 3.63
CA MET A 1 -3.19 -23.02 3.40
C MET A 1 -2.69 -22.80 1.98
N VAL A 2 -3.15 -21.76 1.35
CA VAL A 2 -2.71 -21.37 0.00
C VAL A 2 -1.97 -20.04 0.10
N PHE A 3 -0.72 -20.03 -0.34
CA PHE A 3 0.09 -18.83 -0.42
C PHE A 3 0.05 -18.25 -1.82
N GLY A 4 0.10 -16.95 -1.92
CA GLY A 4 0.24 -16.27 -3.20
C GLY A 4 0.95 -14.95 -3.08
N ALA A 5 1.43 -14.46 -4.21
CA ALA A 5 2.03 -13.16 -4.32
C ALA A 5 1.72 -12.58 -5.69
N VAL A 6 1.39 -11.30 -5.73
CA VAL A 6 1.20 -10.56 -6.97
C VAL A 6 1.95 -9.24 -6.85
N SER A 7 2.49 -8.74 -7.93
CA SER A 7 3.22 -7.48 -7.90
C SER A 7 3.02 -6.68 -9.18
N ASP A 8 3.26 -5.39 -9.07
CA ASP A 8 3.27 -4.48 -10.20
C ASP A 8 4.27 -3.37 -9.94
N GLU A 9 4.79 -2.77 -10.99
CA GLU A 9 5.77 -1.71 -10.87
C GLU A 9 5.62 -0.68 -11.97
N MET A 10 6.14 0.53 -11.74
CA MET A 10 6.18 1.57 -12.75
C MET A 10 7.42 2.44 -12.60
N GLU A 11 7.87 2.98 -13.72
CA GLU A 11 8.93 3.95 -13.76
C GLU A 11 8.36 5.34 -13.48
N VAL A 12 9.01 6.10 -12.60
CA VAL A 12 8.59 7.44 -12.22
C VAL A 12 9.74 8.41 -12.47
N LYS A 13 9.46 9.51 -13.14
CA LYS A 13 10.45 10.54 -13.42
C LYS A 13 10.62 11.48 -12.24
N ALA A 14 11.13 10.91 -11.15
CA ALA A 14 11.45 11.61 -9.92
C ALA A 14 12.56 10.84 -9.20
N PRO A 15 13.40 11.53 -8.41
CA PRO A 15 14.45 10.85 -7.64
C PRO A 15 13.88 9.84 -6.65
N ALA A 16 14.57 8.73 -6.47
CA ALA A 16 14.15 7.70 -5.52
C ALA A 16 13.95 8.26 -4.11
N ALA A 17 14.82 9.18 -3.67
CA ALA A 17 14.70 9.80 -2.34
C ALA A 17 13.38 10.58 -2.18
N GLU A 18 12.91 11.23 -3.23
CA GLU A 18 11.64 11.96 -3.18
C GLU A 18 10.45 11.01 -3.10
N ALA A 19 10.48 9.92 -3.87
CA ALA A 19 9.44 8.91 -3.80
C ALA A 19 9.43 8.25 -2.43
N TRP A 20 10.60 7.94 -1.87
CA TRP A 20 10.71 7.31 -0.56
C TRP A 20 10.12 8.16 0.56
N LYS A 21 10.27 9.48 0.51
CA LYS A 21 9.66 10.39 1.48
C LYS A 21 8.15 10.23 1.55
N VAL A 22 7.50 9.93 0.42
CA VAL A 22 6.06 9.70 0.39
C VAL A 22 5.73 8.33 0.94
N TYR A 23 6.35 7.29 0.37
CA TYR A 23 6.01 5.91 0.73
C TYR A 23 6.39 5.52 2.15
N SER A 24 7.47 6.09 2.69
CA SER A 24 7.98 5.72 4.01
C SER A 24 7.23 6.37 5.17
N THR A 25 6.37 7.33 4.90
CA THR A 25 5.73 8.15 5.94
C THR A 25 4.21 8.11 5.83
N LEU A 26 3.54 8.83 6.73
CA LEU A 26 2.08 9.01 6.67
C LEU A 26 1.64 9.84 5.45
N GLN A 27 2.59 10.43 4.74
CA GLN A 27 2.27 11.22 3.55
C GLN A 27 1.57 10.38 2.48
N LEU A 28 1.91 9.10 2.36
CA LEU A 28 1.23 8.22 1.41
C LEU A 28 -0.28 8.16 1.68
N ALA A 29 -0.66 7.90 2.94
CA ALA A 29 -2.08 7.82 3.32
C ALA A 29 -2.79 9.16 3.08
N LYS A 30 -2.15 10.27 3.47
CA LYS A 30 -2.71 11.61 3.25
C LYS A 30 -2.95 11.89 1.77
N LEU A 31 -1.97 11.55 0.94
CA LEU A 31 -2.02 11.80 -0.48
C LEU A 31 -3.11 10.97 -1.16
N VAL A 32 -3.23 9.70 -0.78
CA VAL A 32 -4.26 8.81 -1.34
C VAL A 32 -5.66 9.31 -1.00
N VAL A 33 -5.90 9.66 0.26
CA VAL A 33 -7.22 10.18 0.67
C VAL A 33 -7.54 11.50 -0.04
N GLU A 34 -6.54 12.34 -0.22
CA GLU A 34 -6.71 13.65 -0.87
C GLU A 34 -6.95 13.53 -2.36
N MET A 35 -6.16 12.70 -3.05
CA MET A 35 -6.24 12.57 -4.52
C MET A 35 -7.22 11.51 -4.99
N ARG A 36 -7.40 10.45 -4.23
CA ARG A 36 -8.21 9.30 -4.61
C ARG A 36 -9.12 8.84 -3.46
N PRO A 37 -10.05 9.71 -3.02
CA PRO A 37 -11.01 9.33 -1.98
C PRO A 37 -11.93 8.19 -2.41
N ASP A 38 -11.99 7.89 -3.69
CA ASP A 38 -12.70 6.73 -4.22
C ASP A 38 -12.01 5.41 -3.90
N LEU A 39 -10.70 5.44 -3.60
CA LEU A 39 -9.93 4.24 -3.20
C LEU A 39 -9.90 4.10 -1.68
N VAL A 40 -9.59 5.17 -0.97
CA VAL A 40 -9.56 5.22 0.49
C VAL A 40 -10.23 6.53 0.90
N GLU A 41 -11.35 6.43 1.58
CA GLU A 41 -12.14 7.61 1.96
C GLU A 41 -11.53 8.36 3.12
N LYS A 42 -10.97 7.64 4.10
CA LYS A 42 -10.46 8.22 5.34
C LYS A 42 -9.40 7.33 5.94
N PHE A 43 -8.43 7.92 6.62
CA PHE A 43 -7.51 7.16 7.46
C PHE A 43 -7.41 7.78 8.85
N GLU A 44 -7.13 6.94 9.85
CA GLU A 44 -6.93 7.36 11.23
C GLU A 44 -5.68 6.69 11.76
N VAL A 45 -4.83 7.47 12.45
CA VAL A 45 -3.66 6.91 13.14
C VAL A 45 -4.15 6.40 14.50
N ILE A 46 -4.14 5.09 14.66
CA ILE A 46 -4.54 4.43 15.91
C ILE A 46 -3.36 4.44 16.89
N GLU A 47 -2.15 4.22 16.37
CA GLU A 47 -0.94 4.17 17.18
C GLU A 47 0.27 4.53 16.30
N GLY A 48 1.26 5.18 16.89
CA GLY A 48 2.53 5.46 16.21
C GLY A 48 2.58 6.80 15.49
N ASP A 49 3.72 7.03 14.82
CA ASP A 49 4.05 8.32 14.20
C ASP A 49 4.41 8.20 12.70
N GLY A 50 4.21 7.02 12.12
CA GLY A 50 4.57 6.74 10.74
C GLY A 50 5.74 5.78 10.58
N GLY A 51 6.45 5.48 11.68
CA GLY A 51 7.52 4.48 11.66
C GLY A 51 7.02 3.08 11.94
N VAL A 52 7.96 2.16 12.17
CA VAL A 52 7.64 0.77 12.53
C VAL A 52 6.74 0.75 13.78
N GLY A 53 5.71 -0.07 13.75
CA GLY A 53 4.74 -0.18 14.84
C GLY A 53 3.50 0.70 14.65
N THR A 54 3.51 1.62 13.70
CA THR A 54 2.35 2.45 13.40
C THR A 54 1.17 1.58 12.97
N ILE A 55 -0.01 1.90 13.50
CA ILE A 55 -1.25 1.23 13.13
C ILE A 55 -2.19 2.28 12.56
N LEU A 56 -2.66 2.03 11.34
CA LEU A 56 -3.65 2.87 10.67
C LEU A 56 -4.96 2.12 10.53
N LYS A 57 -6.06 2.83 10.67
CA LYS A 57 -7.37 2.35 10.25
C LYS A 57 -7.71 3.05 8.93
N LEU A 58 -7.96 2.26 7.89
CA LEU A 58 -8.39 2.75 6.60
C LEU A 58 -9.87 2.48 6.45
N SER A 59 -10.62 3.51 6.07
CA SER A 59 -12.06 3.37 5.79
C SER A 59 -12.27 3.51 4.29
N PHE A 60 -13.05 2.59 3.73
CA PHE A 60 -13.29 2.53 2.30
C PHE A 60 -14.68 3.08 1.98
N PRO A 61 -14.86 3.65 0.77
CA PRO A 61 -16.18 4.15 0.35
C PRO A 61 -17.23 3.03 0.32
N ALA A 62 -18.48 3.40 0.47
CA ALA A 62 -19.61 2.46 0.42
C ALA A 62 -19.65 1.66 -0.88
N SER A 63 -19.09 2.18 -1.96
CA SER A 63 -19.00 1.51 -3.26
C SER A 63 -17.93 0.40 -3.30
N THR A 64 -17.07 0.31 -2.28
CA THR A 64 -16.04 -0.73 -2.21
C THR A 64 -16.72 -2.07 -1.97
N PRO A 65 -16.50 -3.06 -2.86
CA PRO A 65 -17.06 -4.38 -2.62
C PRO A 65 -16.33 -5.07 -1.48
N VAL A 66 -17.00 -5.97 -0.80
CA VAL A 66 -16.44 -6.97 0.10
C VAL A 66 -16.13 -6.51 1.52
N PHE A 67 -15.51 -5.35 1.75
CA PHE A 67 -15.22 -4.88 3.11
C PHE A 67 -15.26 -3.35 3.20
N THR A 68 -15.50 -2.84 4.42
CA THR A 68 -15.68 -1.40 4.66
C THR A 68 -14.48 -0.74 5.31
N TYR A 69 -13.62 -1.50 5.97
CA TYR A 69 -12.43 -0.98 6.63
C TYR A 69 -11.36 -2.04 6.77
N SER A 70 -10.15 -1.60 7.04
CA SER A 70 -9.07 -2.47 7.50
C SER A 70 -8.17 -1.69 8.44
N LYS A 71 -7.51 -2.43 9.35
CA LYS A 71 -6.40 -1.88 10.13
C LYS A 71 -5.13 -2.53 9.65
N GLU A 72 -4.09 -1.71 9.46
CA GLU A 72 -2.78 -2.20 9.03
C GLU A 72 -1.70 -1.70 9.97
N LYS A 73 -0.68 -2.53 10.15
CA LYS A 73 0.48 -2.22 10.98
C LYS A 73 1.71 -2.15 10.10
N PHE A 74 2.51 -1.10 10.28
CA PHE A 74 3.80 -0.98 9.60
C PHE A 74 4.80 -1.89 10.31
N THR A 75 5.22 -2.94 9.63
CA THR A 75 6.11 -3.95 10.19
C THR A 75 7.56 -3.75 9.79
N VAL A 76 7.80 -3.11 8.64
CA VAL A 76 9.14 -2.79 8.15
C VAL A 76 9.12 -1.37 7.57
N VAL A 77 10.08 -0.56 7.97
CA VAL A 77 10.39 0.72 7.34
C VAL A 77 11.92 0.80 7.30
N ASP A 78 12.50 0.44 6.17
CA ASP A 78 13.95 0.36 6.00
C ASP A 78 14.43 1.48 5.07
N ASP A 79 14.96 2.55 5.67
CA ASP A 79 15.40 3.73 4.90
C ASP A 79 16.59 3.44 4.02
N GLU A 80 17.43 2.49 4.39
CA GLU A 80 18.61 2.14 3.60
C GLU A 80 18.22 1.40 2.33
N LYS A 81 17.35 0.41 2.46
CA LYS A 81 16.88 -0.40 1.32
C LYS A 81 15.69 0.22 0.61
N ARG A 82 15.07 1.25 1.20
CA ARG A 82 13.83 1.86 0.72
C ARG A 82 12.74 0.82 0.52
N VAL A 83 12.48 0.07 1.59
CA VAL A 83 11.43 -0.96 1.65
C VAL A 83 10.53 -0.70 2.83
N LYS A 84 9.23 -0.75 2.60
CA LYS A 84 8.22 -0.63 3.65
C LYS A 84 7.23 -1.78 3.52
N GLU A 85 6.89 -2.40 4.65
CA GLU A 85 5.84 -3.42 4.69
C GLU A 85 4.75 -3.01 5.65
N ALA A 86 3.51 -3.21 5.23
CA ALA A 86 2.32 -3.01 6.05
C ALA A 86 1.50 -4.30 6.01
N GLU A 87 1.06 -4.76 7.18
CA GLU A 87 0.32 -6.00 7.32
C GLU A 87 -1.06 -5.71 7.88
N VAL A 88 -2.09 -6.25 7.24
CA VAL A 88 -3.46 -6.11 7.73
C VAL A 88 -3.62 -6.94 8.99
N ILE A 89 -4.05 -6.30 10.07
CA ILE A 89 -4.23 -6.94 11.39
C ILE A 89 -5.70 -7.07 11.79
N GLU A 90 -6.60 -6.38 11.10
CA GLU A 90 -8.04 -6.43 11.38
C GLU A 90 -8.82 -6.00 10.16
N GLY A 91 -9.96 -6.64 9.92
CA GLY A 91 -10.82 -6.28 8.79
C GLY A 91 -10.22 -6.65 7.43
N GLY A 92 -10.67 -5.98 6.39
CA GLY A 92 -10.18 -6.20 5.04
C GLY A 92 -10.23 -7.68 4.63
N TYR A 93 -9.19 -8.13 4.00
CA TYR A 93 -9.09 -9.52 3.53
C TYR A 93 -9.13 -10.57 4.65
N LEU A 94 -8.79 -10.19 5.90
CA LEU A 94 -8.87 -11.15 7.01
C LEU A 94 -10.30 -11.62 7.23
N ASN A 95 -11.30 -10.81 6.88
CA ASN A 95 -12.71 -11.19 6.96
C ASN A 95 -13.13 -12.17 5.87
N LEU A 96 -12.26 -12.43 4.91
CA LEU A 96 -12.50 -13.33 3.78
C LEU A 96 -11.74 -14.65 3.91
N GLY A 97 -11.26 -14.96 5.10
CA GLY A 97 -10.54 -16.21 5.35
C GLY A 97 -9.03 -16.13 5.09
N PHE A 98 -8.50 -14.94 4.89
CA PHE A 98 -7.07 -14.74 4.77
C PHE A 98 -6.44 -14.72 6.16
N THR A 99 -5.30 -15.39 6.29
CA THR A 99 -4.51 -15.42 7.53
C THR A 99 -3.29 -14.51 7.45
N LEU A 100 -2.96 -14.06 6.24
CA LEU A 100 -1.92 -13.08 5.99
C LEU A 100 -2.36 -12.22 4.80
N PHE A 101 -2.20 -10.93 4.94
CA PHE A 101 -2.29 -9.98 3.82
C PHE A 101 -1.29 -8.87 4.09
N ARG A 102 -0.20 -8.87 3.32
CA ARG A 102 0.92 -7.97 3.51
C ARG A 102 1.26 -7.25 2.22
N VAL A 103 1.44 -5.95 2.31
CA VAL A 103 1.81 -5.10 1.18
C VAL A 103 3.23 -4.62 1.38
N ARG A 104 4.07 -4.80 0.37
CA ARG A 104 5.46 -4.30 0.38
C ARG A 104 5.59 -3.24 -0.70
N PHE A 105 6.12 -2.08 -0.29
CA PHE A 105 6.50 -1.02 -1.21
C PHE A 105 8.02 -0.98 -1.30
N GLU A 106 8.53 -0.97 -2.52
CA GLU A 106 9.97 -0.87 -2.79
C GLU A 106 10.23 0.27 -3.74
N ILE A 107 11.21 1.12 -3.41
CA ILE A 107 11.62 2.21 -4.28
C ILE A 107 13.01 1.89 -4.77
N ILE A 108 13.14 1.72 -6.07
CA ILE A 108 14.38 1.29 -6.72
C ILE A 108 14.94 2.45 -7.52
N GLU A 109 16.17 2.88 -7.19
CA GLU A 109 16.82 3.95 -7.95
C GLU A 109 17.25 3.43 -9.32
N LYS A 110 16.87 4.16 -10.36
CA LYS A 110 17.31 3.87 -11.72
C LYS A 110 18.45 4.78 -12.14
N ASP A 111 18.30 6.08 -11.87
CA ASP A 111 19.31 7.10 -12.04
C ASP A 111 18.98 8.28 -11.11
N GLU A 112 19.72 9.39 -11.21
CA GLU A 112 19.56 10.54 -10.31
C GLU A 112 18.17 11.18 -10.37
N THR A 113 17.43 11.02 -11.46
CA THR A 113 16.16 11.70 -11.70
C THR A 113 14.99 10.74 -11.92
N THR A 114 15.24 9.43 -11.87
CA THR A 114 14.24 8.42 -12.20
C THR A 114 14.31 7.26 -11.23
N CYS A 115 13.17 6.75 -10.82
CA CYS A 115 13.08 5.58 -9.97
C CYS A 115 11.98 4.63 -10.46
N ILE A 116 11.96 3.43 -9.89
CA ILE A 116 10.90 2.45 -10.08
C ILE A 116 10.20 2.29 -8.76
N THR A 117 8.87 2.44 -8.74
CA THR A 117 8.06 2.12 -7.58
C THR A 117 7.42 0.77 -7.81
N LYS A 118 7.58 -0.13 -6.85
CA LYS A 118 7.07 -1.50 -6.94
C LYS A 118 6.22 -1.81 -5.73
N THR A 119 5.05 -2.40 -5.96
CA THR A 119 4.16 -2.87 -4.89
C THR A 119 3.96 -4.36 -5.05
N THR A 120 4.18 -5.10 -3.97
CA THR A 120 3.96 -6.55 -3.90
C THR A 120 2.93 -6.84 -2.82
N ILE A 121 1.96 -7.68 -3.14
CA ILE A 121 1.00 -8.19 -2.17
C ILE A 121 1.34 -9.66 -1.95
N GLU A 122 1.59 -10.03 -0.69
CA GLU A 122 1.79 -11.40 -0.27
C GLU A 122 0.62 -11.80 0.59
N TYR A 123 0.08 -12.98 0.38
CA TYR A 123 -1.08 -13.43 1.14
C TYR A 123 -1.05 -14.92 1.42
N GLU A 124 -1.79 -15.29 2.46
CA GLU A 124 -2.08 -16.67 2.80
C GLU A 124 -3.57 -16.75 3.07
N VAL A 125 -4.23 -17.74 2.49
CA VAL A 125 -5.67 -17.93 2.64
C VAL A 125 -5.95 -19.37 3.04
N LYS A 126 -6.96 -19.57 3.89
CA LYS A 126 -7.41 -20.92 4.29
C LYS A 126 -7.94 -21.66 3.08
N GLU A 127 -7.75 -22.99 3.05
CA GLU A 127 -8.18 -23.79 1.92
C GLU A 127 -9.68 -23.70 1.65
N GLU A 128 -10.50 -23.66 2.70
CA GLU A 128 -11.95 -23.50 2.54
C GLU A 128 -12.35 -22.15 1.96
N SER A 129 -11.44 -21.17 1.97
CA SER A 129 -11.66 -19.83 1.43
C SER A 129 -10.78 -19.55 0.21
N ALA A 130 -10.14 -20.56 -0.35
CA ALA A 130 -9.16 -20.41 -1.43
C ALA A 130 -9.73 -19.69 -2.67
N ALA A 131 -11.02 -19.82 -2.95
CA ALA A 131 -11.67 -19.10 -4.06
C ALA A 131 -11.56 -17.58 -3.91
N ASN A 132 -11.44 -17.08 -2.68
CA ASN A 132 -11.35 -15.64 -2.42
C ASN A 132 -10.00 -15.06 -2.86
N ALA A 133 -9.00 -15.89 -3.17
CA ALA A 133 -7.74 -15.42 -3.74
C ALA A 133 -7.97 -14.67 -5.06
N SER A 134 -9.06 -14.95 -5.76
CA SER A 134 -9.40 -14.24 -6.99
C SER A 134 -9.72 -12.76 -6.80
N PHE A 135 -10.02 -12.34 -5.56
CA PHE A 135 -10.25 -10.93 -5.24
C PHE A 135 -8.96 -10.14 -5.08
N VAL A 136 -7.83 -10.83 -4.87
CA VAL A 136 -6.54 -10.15 -4.71
C VAL A 136 -6.10 -9.60 -6.05
N SER A 137 -5.86 -8.29 -6.10
CA SER A 137 -5.48 -7.60 -7.33
C SER A 137 -4.55 -6.45 -6.99
N THR A 138 -3.58 -6.20 -7.86
CA THR A 138 -2.70 -5.04 -7.74
C THR A 138 -3.34 -3.76 -8.28
N GLN A 139 -4.54 -3.84 -8.87
CA GLN A 139 -5.15 -2.69 -9.55
C GLN A 139 -5.27 -1.44 -8.67
N THR A 140 -5.73 -1.59 -7.45
CA THR A 140 -5.81 -0.45 -6.51
C THR A 140 -4.44 0.18 -6.28
N PHE A 141 -3.41 -0.65 -6.13
CA PHE A 141 -2.05 -0.16 -5.90
C PHE A 141 -1.43 0.45 -7.16
N VAL A 142 -1.80 -0.02 -8.34
CA VAL A 142 -1.41 0.63 -9.60
C VAL A 142 -1.98 2.05 -9.64
N GLU A 143 -3.23 2.22 -9.23
CA GLU A 143 -3.86 3.54 -9.18
C GLU A 143 -3.23 4.42 -8.11
N ILE A 144 -2.83 3.85 -6.98
CA ILE A 144 -2.10 4.58 -5.94
C ILE A 144 -0.72 5.01 -6.48
N MET A 145 0.00 4.11 -7.13
CA MET A 145 1.30 4.44 -7.72
C MET A 145 1.18 5.56 -8.76
N ASN A 146 0.12 5.54 -9.58
CA ASN A 146 -0.15 6.60 -10.53
C ASN A 146 -0.40 7.94 -9.84
N ALA A 147 -1.16 7.95 -8.76
CA ALA A 147 -1.43 9.17 -8.00
C ALA A 147 -0.15 9.74 -7.38
N VAL A 148 0.70 8.88 -6.83
CA VAL A 148 1.99 9.31 -6.27
C VAL A 148 2.90 9.83 -7.38
N ALA A 149 2.95 9.15 -8.52
CA ALA A 149 3.75 9.58 -9.68
C ALA A 149 3.30 10.97 -10.16
N THR A 150 2.00 11.19 -10.25
CA THR A 150 1.44 12.50 -10.63
C THR A 150 1.87 13.58 -9.64
N TYR A 151 1.74 13.30 -8.34
CA TYR A 151 2.16 14.22 -7.29
C TYR A 151 3.65 14.56 -7.40
N LEU A 152 4.51 13.55 -7.55
CA LEU A 152 5.96 13.74 -7.60
C LEU A 152 6.41 14.52 -8.85
N THR A 153 5.73 14.35 -9.97
CA THR A 153 6.12 14.99 -11.22
C THR A 153 5.51 16.37 -11.42
N THR A 154 4.45 16.72 -10.69
CA THR A 154 3.78 18.00 -10.82
C THR A 154 4.13 18.99 -9.71
N LYS A 155 4.59 18.53 -8.54
CA LYS A 155 4.92 19.42 -7.41
C LYS A 155 6.10 20.34 -7.65
N GLN A 156 6.85 20.11 -8.72
CA GLN A 156 8.03 20.92 -9.06
C GLN A 156 7.71 22.08 -10.00
N LEU A 157 6.47 22.24 -10.36
CA LEU A 157 6.02 23.32 -11.23
C LEU A 157 5.91 24.65 -10.52
#